data_6988409dca69f64a35063353d0e236ed
#
_entry.id   6988409dca69f64a35063353d0e236ed
#
_cell.length_a   1.000
_cell.length_b   1.000
_cell.length_c   1.000
_cell.angle_alpha   90.00
_cell.angle_beta   90.00
_cell.angle_gamma   90.00
#
_symmetry.space_group_name_H-M   'P 1'
#
loop_
_entity.id
_entity.type
_entity.pdbx_description
1 polymer ?
#
loop_
_entity_poly.entity_id
_entity_poly.type
_entity_poly.pdbx_seq_one_letter_code
_entity_poly.pdbx_strand_id
1 'polypeptide(L)'
;MKVIVLGCALLLGACSNSALTVGLGKDSSYAMTHTFQSVLEQYKSGHTGTWYNPRTKTSGTVTVISTYYRNKRPCREFTATINGVYGTETRYGDACRYGAHNWRLIKF
;
A
#
# COMPACT_ATOMS: atom_id res chain seq x y z
N MET A 1 -1.64 -19.33 16.93
CA MET A 1 -2.60 -18.59 16.36
C MET A 1 -2.92 -17.29 17.05
N LYS A 2 -3.30 -17.33 18.28
CA LYS A 2 -3.50 -16.13 19.00
C LYS A 2 -2.32 -15.23 19.05
N VAL A 3 -1.14 -15.81 19.13
CA VAL A 3 0.08 -15.03 19.18
C VAL A 3 0.22 -14.17 17.96
N ILE A 4 -0.11 -14.71 16.81
CA ILE A 4 0.00 -13.95 15.58
C ILE A 4 -0.93 -12.77 15.61
N VAL A 5 -2.13 -12.98 16.10
CA VAL A 5 -3.11 -11.91 16.18
C VAL A 5 -2.64 -10.83 17.12
N LEU A 6 -2.06 -11.22 18.25
CA LEU A 6 -1.54 -10.25 19.19
C LEU A 6 -0.40 -9.46 18.59
N GLY A 7 0.47 -10.12 17.86
CA GLY A 7 1.56 -9.45 17.19
C GLY A 7 1.05 -8.40 16.24
N CYS A 8 0.06 -8.73 15.47
CA CYS A 8 -0.54 -7.77 14.56
C CYS A 8 -1.16 -6.62 15.29
N ALA A 9 -1.80 -6.88 16.41
CA ALA A 9 -2.43 -5.81 17.17
C ALA A 9 -1.40 -4.82 17.69
N LEU A 10 -0.25 -5.31 18.08
CA LEU A 10 0.79 -4.44 18.58
C LEU A 10 1.43 -3.60 17.49
N LEU A 11 1.42 -4.11 16.27
CA LEU A 11 2.02 -3.42 15.14
C LEU A 11 0.94 -3.02 14.16
N LEU A 12 0.00 -2.22 14.63
CA LEU A 12 -1.15 -1.84 13.84
C LEU A 12 -0.83 -1.32 12.45
N GLY A 13 0.12 -0.43 12.35
CA GLY A 13 0.46 0.13 11.05
C GLY A 13 0.99 -0.92 10.10
N ALA A 14 1.88 -1.77 10.59
CA ALA A 14 2.46 -2.81 9.76
C ALA A 14 1.40 -3.82 9.31
N CYS A 15 0.50 -4.20 10.22
CA CYS A 15 -0.55 -5.15 9.87
C CYS A 15 -1.51 -4.58 8.84
N SER A 16 -1.87 -3.30 8.99
CA SER A 16 -2.75 -2.66 8.02
C SER A 16 -2.14 -2.68 6.64
N ASN A 17 -0.86 -2.37 6.56
CA ASN A 17 -0.20 -2.30 5.26
C ASN A 17 0.22 -3.67 4.74
N SER A 18 0.31 -4.65 5.59
CA SER A 18 0.65 -6.01 5.17
C SER A 18 -0.39 -6.58 4.21
N ALA A 19 -1.65 -6.15 4.34
CA ALA A 19 -2.68 -6.62 3.43
C ALA A 19 -2.38 -6.24 2.00
N LEU A 20 -1.71 -5.10 1.80
CA LEU A 20 -1.37 -4.62 0.47
C LEU A 20 -0.37 -5.54 -0.22
N THR A 21 0.53 -6.15 0.53
CA THR A 21 1.62 -6.93 -0.02
C THR A 21 1.46 -8.44 0.15
N VAL A 22 0.27 -8.90 0.49
CA VAL A 22 0.01 -10.32 0.64
C VAL A 22 0.39 -11.05 -0.65
N GLY A 23 1.14 -12.13 -0.51
CA GLY A 23 1.54 -12.93 -1.66
C GLY A 23 2.82 -12.50 -2.32
N LEU A 24 3.40 -11.37 -1.92
CA LEU A 24 4.66 -10.91 -2.47
C LEU A 24 5.83 -11.36 -1.63
N GLY A 25 6.96 -11.59 -2.28
CA GLY A 25 8.19 -11.88 -1.55
C GLY A 25 8.69 -10.62 -0.87
N LYS A 26 9.70 -10.78 -0.04
CA LYS A 26 10.23 -9.71 0.78
C LYS A 26 10.66 -8.48 -0.01
N ASP A 27 11.42 -8.69 -1.08
CA ASP A 27 11.92 -7.58 -1.89
C ASP A 27 10.80 -6.83 -2.58
N SER A 28 9.85 -7.58 -3.14
CA SER A 28 8.72 -6.95 -3.83
C SER A 28 7.81 -6.24 -2.85
N SER A 29 7.63 -6.80 -1.65
CA SER A 29 6.85 -6.15 -0.61
C SER A 29 7.47 -4.82 -0.23
N TYR A 30 8.79 -4.78 -0.09
CA TYR A 30 9.49 -3.55 0.25
C TYR A 30 9.30 -2.51 -0.85
N ALA A 31 9.51 -2.92 -2.11
CA ALA A 31 9.37 -2.02 -3.24
C ALA A 31 7.96 -1.44 -3.32
N MET A 32 6.96 -2.28 -3.17
CA MET A 32 5.58 -1.86 -3.23
C MET A 32 5.22 -0.93 -2.08
N THR A 33 5.66 -1.25 -0.86
CA THR A 33 5.37 -0.44 0.30
C THR A 33 6.02 0.93 0.17
N HIS A 34 7.25 0.97 -0.30
CA HIS A 34 7.96 2.23 -0.50
C HIS A 34 7.24 3.09 -1.53
N THR A 35 6.82 2.49 -2.64
CA THR A 35 6.10 3.20 -3.69
C THR A 35 4.75 3.70 -3.16
N PHE A 36 4.04 2.87 -2.42
CA PHE A 36 2.76 3.23 -1.82
C PHE A 36 2.91 4.48 -0.95
N GLN A 37 3.88 4.49 -0.04
CA GLN A 37 4.08 5.63 0.85
C GLN A 37 4.46 6.88 0.06
N SER A 38 5.36 6.75 -0.90
CA SER A 38 5.80 7.89 -1.70
C SER A 38 4.68 8.47 -2.54
N VAL A 39 3.91 7.62 -3.17
CA VAL A 39 2.83 8.06 -4.03
C VAL A 39 1.75 8.77 -3.23
N LEU A 40 1.34 8.17 -2.11
CA LEU A 40 0.29 8.79 -1.31
C LEU A 40 0.75 10.09 -0.67
N GLU A 41 2.04 10.23 -0.40
CA GLU A 41 2.57 11.45 0.19
C GLU A 41 2.78 12.57 -0.83
N GLN A 42 3.20 12.24 -2.05
CA GLN A 42 3.67 13.25 -2.99
C GLN A 42 2.87 13.43 -4.26
N TYR A 43 2.11 12.45 -4.69
CA TYR A 43 1.47 12.49 -6.00
C TYR A 43 0.10 13.12 -5.95
N LYS A 44 -0.24 13.84 -7.01
CA LYS A 44 -1.59 14.40 -7.15
C LYS A 44 -2.56 13.30 -7.53
N SER A 45 -3.83 13.52 -7.24
CA SER A 45 -4.89 12.59 -7.65
C SER A 45 -4.81 12.35 -9.16
N GLY A 46 -4.99 11.13 -9.56
CA GLY A 46 -4.91 10.73 -10.96
C GLY A 46 -3.52 10.32 -11.40
N HIS A 47 -2.51 10.51 -10.57
CA HIS A 47 -1.14 10.18 -10.93
C HIS A 47 -0.73 8.82 -10.41
N THR A 48 0.21 8.18 -11.10
CA THR A 48 0.62 6.81 -10.83
C THR A 48 2.12 6.72 -10.57
N GLY A 49 2.48 5.98 -9.54
CA GLY A 49 3.87 5.60 -9.31
C GLY A 49 4.04 4.13 -9.63
N THR A 50 5.25 3.73 -9.95
CA THR A 50 5.53 2.35 -10.34
C THR A 50 6.70 1.79 -9.57
N TRP A 51 6.75 0.46 -9.48
CA TRP A 51 7.90 -0.23 -8.90
C TRP A 51 8.20 -1.47 -9.74
N TYR A 52 9.42 -1.95 -9.64
CA TYR A 52 9.84 -3.11 -10.40
C TYR A 52 10.91 -3.87 -9.63
N ASN A 53 10.77 -5.18 -9.56
CA ASN A 53 11.78 -6.06 -8.98
C ASN A 53 12.33 -6.95 -10.09
N PRO A 54 13.52 -6.64 -10.61
CA PRO A 54 14.08 -7.43 -11.72
C PRO A 54 14.43 -8.86 -11.33
N ARG A 55 14.71 -9.11 -10.06
CA ARG A 55 15.06 -10.44 -9.61
C ARG A 55 13.91 -11.43 -9.77
N THR A 56 12.70 -11.00 -9.51
CA THR A 56 11.53 -11.86 -9.64
C THR A 56 10.66 -11.51 -10.83
N LYS A 57 11.03 -10.43 -11.55
CA LYS A 57 10.25 -9.91 -12.67
C LYS A 57 8.82 -9.57 -12.27
N THR A 58 8.68 -9.06 -11.05
CA THR A 58 7.41 -8.61 -10.53
C THR A 58 7.41 -7.09 -10.55
N SER A 59 6.29 -6.50 -10.88
CA SER A 59 6.18 -5.06 -10.94
C SER A 59 4.81 -4.62 -10.45
N GLY A 60 4.62 -3.34 -10.29
CA GLY A 60 3.31 -2.85 -9.90
C GLY A 60 3.18 -1.36 -10.03
N THR A 61 1.97 -0.90 -9.80
CA THR A 61 1.64 0.52 -9.84
C THR A 61 0.79 0.88 -8.64
N VAL A 62 0.86 2.14 -8.24
CA VAL A 62 -0.04 2.70 -7.24
C VAL A 62 -0.58 4.00 -7.84
N THR A 63 -1.89 4.12 -7.94
CA THR A 63 -2.54 5.29 -8.52
C THR A 63 -3.45 5.92 -7.48
N VAL A 64 -3.29 7.22 -7.25
CA VAL A 64 -4.18 7.95 -6.35
C VAL A 64 -5.42 8.30 -7.13
N ILE A 65 -6.59 7.97 -6.60
CA ILE A 65 -7.86 8.27 -7.23
C ILE A 65 -8.38 9.61 -6.73
N SER A 66 -8.47 9.78 -5.43
CA SER A 66 -9.03 11.01 -4.85
C SER A 66 -8.50 11.22 -3.44
N THR A 67 -8.69 12.43 -2.95
CA THR A 67 -8.28 12.81 -1.59
C THR A 67 -9.51 13.33 -0.86
N TYR A 68 -9.65 12.94 0.40
CA TYR A 68 -10.74 13.39 1.24
C TYR A 68 -10.22 13.47 2.69
N TYR A 69 -11.05 13.97 3.58
CA TYR A 69 -10.65 14.15 4.97
C TYR A 69 -11.61 13.44 5.91
N ARG A 70 -11.05 12.77 6.92
CA ARG A 70 -11.81 12.15 7.99
C ARG A 70 -11.25 12.70 9.30
N ASN A 71 -12.12 13.37 10.07
CA ASN A 71 -11.68 13.97 11.34
C ASN A 71 -10.43 14.79 11.16
N LYS A 72 -10.40 15.61 10.11
CA LYS A 72 -9.29 16.50 9.80
C LYS A 72 -8.01 15.78 9.39
N ARG A 73 -8.08 14.49 9.13
CA ARG A 73 -6.94 13.69 8.70
C ARG A 73 -7.06 13.44 7.20
N PRO A 74 -6.01 13.71 6.43
CA PRO A 74 -6.10 13.45 4.99
C PRO A 74 -6.13 11.96 4.72
N CYS A 75 -7.01 11.57 3.82
CA CYS A 75 -7.15 10.18 3.40
C CYS A 75 -7.20 10.15 1.88
N ARG A 76 -6.75 9.06 1.30
CA ARG A 76 -6.71 8.93 -0.15
C ARG A 76 -7.23 7.58 -0.59
N GLU A 77 -8.03 7.61 -1.62
CA GLU A 77 -8.51 6.41 -2.28
C GLU A 77 -7.48 6.06 -3.35
N PHE A 78 -7.14 4.80 -3.48
CA PHE A 78 -6.11 4.39 -4.43
C PHE A 78 -6.39 3.03 -5.04
N THR A 79 -5.71 2.74 -6.14
CA THR A 79 -5.64 1.39 -6.69
C THR A 79 -4.19 0.99 -6.76
N ALA A 80 -3.95 -0.30 -6.62
CA ALA A 80 -2.61 -0.86 -6.74
C ALA A 80 -2.69 -2.07 -7.64
N THR A 81 -1.79 -2.14 -8.62
CA THR A 81 -1.75 -3.25 -9.56
C THR A 81 -0.46 -4.01 -9.35
N ILE A 82 -0.53 -5.33 -9.32
CA ILE A 82 0.63 -6.20 -9.19
C ILE A 82 0.69 -7.10 -10.40
N ASN A 83 1.81 -7.07 -11.11
CA ASN A 83 2.05 -7.92 -12.27
C ASN A 83 3.11 -8.93 -11.89
N GLY A 84 2.72 -10.19 -11.75
CA GLY A 84 3.62 -11.26 -11.39
C GLY A 84 3.69 -12.30 -12.49
N VAL A 85 4.43 -13.36 -12.23
CA VAL A 85 4.59 -14.44 -13.23
C VAL A 85 3.28 -15.17 -13.54
N TYR A 86 2.33 -15.09 -12.63
CA TYR A 86 1.05 -15.75 -12.82
C TYR A 86 -0.07 -14.85 -13.27
N GLY A 87 0.24 -13.60 -13.57
CA GLY A 87 -0.78 -12.68 -14.07
C GLY A 87 -0.80 -11.37 -13.31
N THR A 88 -1.86 -10.62 -13.54
CA THR A 88 -2.04 -9.28 -12.99
C THR A 88 -3.19 -9.26 -12.00
N GLU A 89 -2.97 -8.57 -10.90
CA GLU A 89 -3.98 -8.41 -9.87
C GLU A 89 -4.14 -6.93 -9.56
N THR A 90 -5.38 -6.47 -9.38
CA THR A 90 -5.66 -5.09 -9.01
C THR A 90 -6.35 -5.06 -7.67
N ARG A 91 -5.90 -4.17 -6.80
CA ARG A 91 -6.44 -3.99 -5.46
C ARG A 91 -6.88 -2.55 -5.29
N TYR A 92 -7.99 -2.36 -4.56
CA TYR A 92 -8.55 -1.04 -4.30
C TYR A 92 -8.55 -0.82 -2.81
N GLY A 93 -8.31 0.40 -2.39
CA GLY A 93 -8.35 0.67 -0.95
C GLY A 93 -8.32 2.14 -0.63
N ASP A 94 -8.40 2.40 0.68
CA ASP A 94 -8.29 3.74 1.23
C ASP A 94 -7.21 3.73 2.28
N ALA A 95 -6.47 4.82 2.37
CA ALA A 95 -5.44 4.98 3.38
C ALA A 95 -5.50 6.40 3.93
N CYS A 96 -5.16 6.56 5.20
CA CYS A 96 -5.12 7.86 5.84
C CYS A 96 -3.72 8.11 6.37
N ARG A 97 -3.35 9.40 6.42
CA ARG A 97 -2.03 9.82 6.89
C ARG A 97 -2.01 9.97 8.39
N TYR A 98 -1.05 9.31 9.02
CA TYR A 98 -0.85 9.38 10.46
C TYR A 98 0.54 9.93 10.71
N GLY A 99 0.62 10.97 11.53
CA GLY A 99 1.92 11.58 11.79
C GLY A 99 2.47 12.26 10.55
N ALA A 100 3.77 12.32 10.40
CA ALA A 100 4.41 13.12 9.37
C ALA A 100 4.52 12.38 8.08
N HIS A 101 4.34 11.43 7.63
CA HIS A 101 4.50 10.81 6.31
C HIS A 101 4.12 9.33 6.30
N ASN A 102 3.25 8.95 7.23
CA ASN A 102 2.92 7.55 7.36
C ASN A 102 1.49 7.29 6.94
N TRP A 103 1.30 6.68 5.79
CA TRP A 103 -0.01 6.33 5.29
C TRP A 103 -0.35 4.90 5.68
N ARG A 104 -1.53 4.70 6.23
CA ARG A 104 -1.97 3.40 6.70
C ARG A 104 -3.29 3.03 6.07
N LEU A 105 -3.42 1.77 5.68
CA LEU A 105 -4.67 1.27 5.11
C LEU A 105 -5.77 1.34 6.15
N ILE A 106 -6.94 1.82 5.75
CA ILE A 106 -8.12 1.82 6.58
C ILE A 106 -9.21 0.96 5.95
N LYS A 107 -9.08 0.70 4.65
CA LYS A 107 -10.04 -0.12 3.95
C LYS A 107 -9.34 -0.70 2.73
N PHE A 108 -9.62 -1.96 2.45
CA PHE A 108 -8.92 -2.65 1.38
C PHE A 108 -9.82 -3.63 0.65
#